data_6065d9f68310dedb850ab8160070ffbc
#
_entry.id   6065d9f68310dedb850ab8160070ffbc
#
_cell.length_a   1.000
_cell.length_b   1.000
_cell.length_c   1.000
_cell.angle_alpha   90.00
_cell.angle_beta   90.00
_cell.angle_gamma   90.00
#
_symmetry.space_group_name_H-M   'P 1'
#
loop_
_entity.id
_entity.type
_entity.pdbx_description
1 polymer ?
#
loop_
_entity_poly.entity_id
_entity_poly.type
_entity_poly.pdbx_seq_one_letter_code
_entity_poly.pdbx_strand_id
1 'polypeptide(L)'
;MAEACVENVEVVPAGFLSHEHPGSEVDFVFSRNALHQLPDLWKAIALQRVHALLRPGGVFRLRDLVFDFEPREAEARVAAWVEGAVDDPAKGFTADELEAHVRDEFSTWSWVLEPMLERVGFEILDVEYVRGAYGAYTCRRT
;
A
#
# COMPACT_ATOMS: atom_id res chain seq x y z
N MET A 1 -28.71 -3.82 -9.03
CA MET A 1 -27.63 -2.90 -9.42
C MET A 1 -27.23 -3.23 -10.85
N ALA A 2 -27.20 -2.24 -11.73
CA ALA A 2 -26.65 -2.46 -13.07
C ALA A 2 -25.15 -2.69 -12.93
N GLU A 3 -24.65 -3.83 -13.36
CA GLU A 3 -23.21 -4.05 -13.55
C GLU A 3 -22.72 -3.03 -14.58
N ALA A 4 -21.84 -2.14 -14.16
CA ALA A 4 -21.17 -1.25 -15.09
C ALA A 4 -20.29 -2.12 -15.99
N CYS A 5 -20.66 -2.28 -17.25
CA CYS A 5 -19.85 -2.96 -18.25
C CYS A 5 -18.65 -2.04 -18.57
N VAL A 6 -17.50 -2.32 -18.02
CA VAL A 6 -16.25 -1.60 -18.29
C VAL A 6 -15.52 -2.37 -19.39
N GLU A 7 -15.48 -1.80 -20.58
CA GLU A 7 -14.92 -2.47 -21.77
C GLU A 7 -13.39 -2.39 -21.89
N ASN A 8 -12.74 -1.49 -21.12
CA ASN A 8 -11.31 -1.19 -21.20
C ASN A 8 -10.51 -1.67 -19.98
N VAL A 9 -11.00 -2.68 -19.28
CA VAL A 9 -10.32 -3.29 -18.13
C VAL A 9 -10.11 -4.77 -18.37
N GLU A 10 -8.88 -5.21 -18.21
CA GLU A 10 -8.50 -6.62 -18.19
C GLU A 10 -8.22 -7.04 -16.74
N VAL A 11 -8.89 -8.09 -16.28
CA VAL A 11 -8.66 -8.67 -14.95
C VAL A 11 -7.69 -9.84 -15.08
N VAL A 12 -6.55 -9.74 -14.40
CA VAL A 12 -5.51 -10.77 -14.39
C VAL A 12 -5.39 -11.37 -12.99
N PRO A 13 -5.49 -12.69 -12.82
CA PRO A 13 -5.37 -13.35 -11.52
C PRO A 13 -3.90 -13.46 -11.10
N ALA A 14 -3.29 -12.34 -10.75
CA ALA A 14 -1.89 -12.24 -10.35
C ALA A 14 -1.70 -11.14 -9.30
N GLY A 15 -0.59 -11.19 -8.58
CA GLY A 15 -0.20 -10.19 -7.59
C GLY A 15 1.13 -9.54 -7.93
N PHE A 16 1.67 -8.76 -7.00
CA PHE A 16 2.94 -8.04 -7.17
C PHE A 16 4.11 -8.93 -7.64
N LEU A 17 4.17 -10.16 -7.15
CA LEU A 17 5.30 -11.06 -7.37
C LEU A 17 5.10 -12.00 -8.59
N SER A 18 3.89 -12.10 -9.09
CA SER A 18 3.52 -13.07 -10.13
C SER A 18 3.01 -12.44 -11.43
N HIS A 19 2.63 -11.16 -11.42
CA HIS A 19 2.16 -10.50 -12.63
C HIS A 19 3.30 -10.28 -13.63
N GLU A 20 3.09 -10.74 -14.85
CA GLU A 20 3.96 -10.46 -16.00
C GLU A 20 3.20 -9.58 -17.00
N HIS A 21 3.68 -8.36 -17.19
CA HIS A 21 3.04 -7.41 -18.09
C HIS A 21 3.45 -7.70 -19.54
N PRO A 22 2.49 -7.99 -20.44
CA PRO A 22 2.81 -8.43 -21.81
C PRO A 22 3.13 -7.28 -22.77
N GLY A 23 2.94 -6.04 -22.36
CA GLY A 23 3.07 -4.85 -23.20
C GLY A 23 4.28 -3.99 -22.88
N SER A 24 4.26 -2.79 -23.42
CA SER A 24 5.24 -1.75 -23.13
C SER A 24 5.04 -1.19 -21.70
N GLU A 25 6.01 -0.41 -21.25
CA GLU A 25 5.93 0.30 -19.96
C GLU A 25 4.64 1.11 -19.82
N VAL A 26 4.13 1.20 -18.61
CA VAL A 26 2.86 1.89 -18.31
C VAL A 26 3.10 3.29 -17.74
N ASP A 27 2.09 4.15 -17.84
CA ASP A 27 2.13 5.53 -17.35
C ASP A 27 1.87 5.64 -15.86
N PHE A 28 1.05 4.73 -15.32
CA PHE A 28 0.51 4.82 -13.97
C PHE A 28 0.26 3.43 -13.37
N VAL A 29 0.63 3.29 -12.10
CA VAL A 29 0.29 2.10 -11.29
C VAL A 29 -0.40 2.57 -10.02
N PHE A 30 -1.47 1.91 -9.64
CA PHE A 30 -2.18 2.14 -8.38
C PHE A 30 -2.23 0.87 -7.55
N SER A 31 -1.91 0.99 -6.28
CA SER A 31 -2.09 -0.07 -5.29
C SER A 31 -2.80 0.47 -4.06
N ARG A 32 -3.73 -0.30 -3.54
CA ARG A 32 -4.46 0.02 -2.32
C ARG A 32 -4.62 -1.21 -1.44
N ASN A 33 -4.20 -1.08 -0.18
CA ASN A 33 -4.36 -2.10 0.86
C ASN A 33 -3.90 -3.51 0.44
N ALA A 34 -2.75 -3.58 -0.24
CA ALA A 34 -2.23 -4.83 -0.77
C ALA A 34 -0.76 -5.07 -0.43
N LEU A 35 0.07 -4.03 -0.40
CA LEU A 35 1.50 -4.17 -0.17
C LEU A 35 1.84 -4.67 1.25
N HIS A 36 1.03 -4.31 2.23
CA HIS A 36 1.20 -4.76 3.63
C HIS A 36 1.06 -6.28 3.82
N GLN A 37 0.53 -6.99 2.84
CA GLN A 37 0.47 -8.45 2.86
C GLN A 37 1.83 -9.12 2.69
N LEU A 38 2.84 -8.38 2.24
CA LEU A 38 4.19 -8.88 2.01
C LEU A 38 5.13 -8.49 3.16
N PRO A 39 5.98 -9.41 3.65
CA PRO A 39 7.13 -9.06 4.48
C PRO A 39 8.07 -8.06 3.77
N ASP A 40 8.87 -7.32 4.52
CA ASP A 40 9.67 -6.20 3.99
C ASP A 40 10.62 -6.60 2.84
N LEU A 41 11.25 -7.77 2.92
CA LEU A 41 12.06 -8.29 1.81
C LEU A 41 11.26 -8.31 0.50
N TRP A 42 10.05 -8.86 0.56
CA TRP A 42 9.19 -9.03 -0.60
C TRP A 42 8.51 -7.75 -1.03
N LYS A 43 8.28 -6.80 -0.09
CA LYS A 43 7.86 -5.44 -0.44
C LYS A 43 8.89 -4.76 -1.33
N ALA A 44 10.17 -4.84 -0.98
CA ALA A 44 11.24 -4.25 -1.79
C ALA A 44 11.27 -4.83 -3.21
N ILE A 45 11.12 -6.14 -3.33
CA ILE A 45 11.06 -6.83 -4.63
C ILE A 45 9.80 -6.41 -5.41
N ALA A 46 8.65 -6.33 -4.74
CA ALA A 46 7.40 -5.87 -5.36
C ALA A 46 7.52 -4.43 -5.87
N LEU A 47 8.09 -3.53 -5.08
CA LEU A 47 8.33 -2.13 -5.47
C LEU A 47 9.32 -2.02 -6.65
N GLN A 48 10.35 -2.85 -6.69
CA GLN A 48 11.26 -2.92 -7.82
C GLN A 48 10.54 -3.36 -9.10
N ARG A 49 9.63 -4.32 -9.00
CA ARG A 49 8.80 -4.77 -10.13
C ARG A 49 7.85 -3.68 -10.62
N VAL A 50 7.22 -2.95 -9.71
CA VAL A 50 6.39 -1.78 -10.05
C VAL A 50 7.22 -0.69 -10.73
N HIS A 51 8.41 -0.42 -10.21
CA HIS A 51 9.32 0.54 -10.84
C HIS A 51 9.70 0.13 -12.27
N ALA A 52 10.04 -1.13 -12.48
CA ALA A 52 10.38 -1.63 -13.82
C ALA A 52 9.21 -1.59 -14.81
N LEU A 53 7.98 -1.71 -14.31
CA LEU A 53 6.76 -1.66 -15.11
C LEU A 53 6.45 -0.25 -15.63
N LEU A 54 6.74 0.77 -14.83
CA LEU A 54 6.48 2.17 -15.16
C LEU A 54 7.49 2.69 -16.19
N ARG A 55 7.04 3.53 -17.12
CA ARG A 55 7.97 4.33 -17.94
C ARG A 55 8.73 5.36 -17.07
N PRO A 56 9.88 5.87 -17.52
CA PRO A 56 10.54 7.00 -16.87
C PRO A 56 9.56 8.18 -16.72
N GLY A 57 9.48 8.76 -15.53
CA GLY A 57 8.50 9.79 -15.20
C GLY A 57 7.08 9.29 -14.92
N GLY A 58 6.84 7.99 -15.06
CA GLY A 58 5.55 7.37 -14.70
C GLY A 58 5.26 7.46 -13.20
N VAL A 59 4.00 7.39 -12.84
CA VAL A 59 3.52 7.64 -11.46
C VAL A 59 3.05 6.36 -10.80
N PHE A 60 3.51 6.15 -9.57
CA PHE A 60 2.99 5.13 -8.66
C PHE A 60 2.21 5.78 -7.53
N ARG A 61 0.92 5.49 -7.47
CA ARG A 61 0.06 5.88 -6.35
C ARG A 61 -0.13 4.70 -5.43
N LEU A 62 0.39 4.82 -4.21
CA LEU A 62 0.29 3.79 -3.17
C LEU A 62 -0.57 4.30 -2.01
N ARG A 63 -1.61 3.56 -1.66
CA ARG A 63 -2.40 3.76 -0.45
C ARG A 63 -2.39 2.47 0.35
N ASP A 64 -1.82 2.51 1.53
CA ASP A 64 -1.66 1.31 2.34
C ASP A 64 -1.65 1.61 3.84
N LEU A 65 -1.67 0.56 4.65
CA LEU A 65 -1.46 0.67 6.09
C LEU A 65 0.03 0.82 6.34
N VAL A 66 0.39 2.01 6.81
CA VAL A 66 1.77 2.40 7.13
C VAL A 66 1.76 3.15 8.45
N PHE A 67 2.56 2.70 9.39
CA PHE A 67 2.62 3.31 10.72
C PHE A 67 3.54 4.52 10.72
N ASP A 68 2.97 5.69 11.02
CA ASP A 68 3.68 6.96 11.09
C ASP A 68 3.65 7.53 12.52
N PHE A 69 4.34 6.88 13.41
CA PHE A 69 4.56 7.28 14.80
C PHE A 69 5.84 6.65 15.35
N GLU A 70 6.30 7.13 16.50
CA GLU A 70 7.47 6.57 17.14
C GLU A 70 7.18 5.22 17.82
N PRO A 71 8.12 4.25 17.82
CA PRO A 71 7.93 2.95 18.46
C PRO A 71 7.47 3.02 19.92
N ARG A 72 7.92 4.02 20.67
CA ARG A 72 7.50 4.26 22.05
C ARG A 72 6.01 4.63 22.21
N GLU A 73 5.37 5.08 21.13
CA GLU A 73 3.95 5.44 21.09
C GLU A 73 3.06 4.26 20.63
N ALA A 74 3.67 3.14 20.22
CA ALA A 74 2.97 2.06 19.51
C ALA A 74 1.78 1.51 20.29
N GLU A 75 1.93 1.24 21.58
CA GLU A 75 0.85 0.71 22.40
C GLU A 75 -0.37 1.66 22.44
N ALA A 76 -0.13 2.94 22.71
CA ALA A 76 -1.18 3.95 22.77
C ALA A 76 -1.81 4.21 21.40
N ARG A 77 -1.01 4.24 20.34
CA ARG A 77 -1.48 4.47 18.96
C ARG A 77 -2.31 3.31 18.44
N VAL A 78 -1.88 2.08 18.67
CA VAL A 78 -2.63 0.89 18.27
C VAL A 78 -3.94 0.79 19.07
N ALA A 79 -3.93 1.04 20.38
CA ALA A 79 -5.13 1.08 21.19
C ALA A 79 -6.15 2.11 20.68
N ALA A 80 -5.70 3.33 20.38
CA ALA A 80 -6.56 4.39 19.84
C ALA A 80 -7.12 4.02 18.46
N TRP A 81 -6.33 3.37 17.63
CA TRP A 81 -6.76 2.91 16.31
C TRP A 81 -7.85 1.84 16.42
N VAL A 82 -7.67 0.87 17.29
CA VAL A 82 -8.66 -0.19 17.57
C VAL A 82 -9.95 0.38 18.18
N GLU A 83 -9.84 1.34 19.11
CA GLU A 83 -11.03 2.04 19.67
C GLU A 83 -11.85 2.77 18.61
N GLY A 84 -11.22 3.27 17.56
CA GLY A 84 -11.89 3.93 16.43
C GLY A 84 -12.55 2.98 15.43
N ALA A 85 -12.49 1.67 15.66
CA ALA A 85 -13.09 0.67 14.80
C ALA A 85 -14.62 0.76 14.77
N VAL A 86 -15.21 0.25 13.69
CA VAL A 86 -16.67 0.18 13.55
C VAL A 86 -17.20 -1.15 14.06
N ASP A 87 -18.46 -1.18 14.50
CA ASP A 87 -19.12 -2.42 14.92
C ASP A 87 -19.65 -3.24 13.75
N ASP A 88 -20.03 -2.56 12.66
CA ASP A 88 -20.59 -3.17 11.45
C ASP A 88 -19.49 -3.37 10.39
N PRO A 89 -19.13 -4.63 10.06
CA PRO A 89 -18.07 -4.90 9.08
C PRO A 89 -18.38 -4.36 7.67
N ALA A 90 -19.66 -4.08 7.35
CA ALA A 90 -20.03 -3.47 6.08
C ALA A 90 -19.65 -1.98 5.98
N LYS A 91 -19.36 -1.34 7.11
CA LYS A 91 -19.02 0.09 7.19
C LYS A 91 -17.53 0.37 7.35
N GLY A 92 -16.72 -0.63 7.58
CA GLY A 92 -15.28 -0.51 7.77
C GLY A 92 -14.69 -1.68 8.53
N PHE A 93 -13.47 -1.51 9.05
CA PHE A 93 -12.80 -2.53 9.84
C PHE A 93 -13.32 -2.57 11.28
N THR A 94 -13.61 -3.78 11.77
CA THR A 94 -13.94 -4.04 13.17
C THR A 94 -12.68 -4.06 14.04
N ALA A 95 -12.85 -3.99 15.36
CA ALA A 95 -11.75 -4.10 16.31
C ALA A 95 -10.96 -5.41 16.13
N ASP A 96 -11.67 -6.53 15.99
CA ASP A 96 -11.05 -7.85 15.79
C ASP A 96 -10.22 -7.92 14.51
N GLU A 97 -10.69 -7.28 13.43
CA GLU A 97 -9.97 -7.20 12.16
C GLU A 97 -8.69 -6.34 12.28
N LEU A 98 -8.76 -5.21 13.01
CA LEU A 98 -7.60 -4.36 13.26
C LEU A 98 -6.56 -5.04 14.15
N GLU A 99 -7.00 -5.74 15.19
CA GLU A 99 -6.10 -6.53 16.04
C GLU A 99 -5.43 -7.68 15.28
N ALA A 100 -6.20 -8.38 14.44
CA ALA A 100 -5.67 -9.43 13.57
C ALA A 100 -4.65 -8.86 12.57
N HIS A 101 -4.91 -7.68 12.03
CA HIS A 101 -3.97 -7.00 11.14
C HIS A 101 -2.62 -6.74 11.81
N VAL A 102 -2.62 -6.18 13.02
CA VAL A 102 -1.38 -5.90 13.76
C VAL A 102 -0.62 -7.18 14.09
N ARG A 103 -1.32 -8.26 14.41
CA ARG A 103 -0.73 -9.53 14.81
C ARG A 103 -0.20 -10.34 13.63
N ASP A 104 -0.95 -10.40 12.53
CA ASP A 104 -0.77 -11.42 11.49
C ASP A 104 -0.32 -10.84 10.13
N GLU A 105 -0.40 -9.53 9.93
CA GLU A 105 -0.02 -8.88 8.67
C GLU A 105 1.29 -8.10 8.80
N PHE A 106 1.78 -7.57 7.68
CA PHE A 106 3.14 -7.03 7.59
C PHE A 106 3.20 -5.53 7.30
N SER A 107 2.27 -4.75 7.85
CA SER A 107 2.40 -3.30 7.81
C SER A 107 3.70 -2.86 8.48
N THR A 108 4.38 -1.92 7.86
CA THR A 108 5.67 -1.43 8.34
C THR A 108 5.61 0.08 8.67
N TRP A 109 6.72 0.60 9.18
CA TRP A 109 6.87 1.99 9.55
C TRP A 109 7.09 2.88 8.31
N SER A 110 6.65 4.14 8.37
CA SER A 110 6.94 5.15 7.36
C SER A 110 8.44 5.28 7.09
N TRP A 111 9.24 5.34 8.14
CA TRP A 111 10.70 5.46 8.07
C TRP A 111 11.43 4.16 7.61
N VAL A 112 10.70 3.08 7.39
CA VAL A 112 11.19 1.87 6.70
C VAL A 112 10.74 1.87 5.24
N LEU A 113 9.47 2.18 4.97
CA LEU A 113 8.91 2.15 3.63
C LEU A 113 9.44 3.28 2.73
N GLU A 114 9.56 4.49 3.25
CA GLU A 114 10.02 5.64 2.45
C GLU A 114 11.44 5.47 1.91
N PRO A 115 12.45 5.10 2.74
CA PRO A 115 13.77 4.77 2.21
C PRO A 115 13.78 3.60 1.22
N MET A 116 12.86 2.66 1.39
CA MET A 116 12.71 1.53 0.46
C MET A 116 12.20 1.99 -0.91
N LEU A 117 11.21 2.89 -0.95
CA LEU A 117 10.71 3.51 -2.18
C LEU A 117 11.83 4.27 -2.91
N GLU A 118 12.58 5.10 -2.19
CA GLU A 118 13.70 5.85 -2.74
C GLU A 118 14.82 4.93 -3.26
N ARG A 119 15.11 3.86 -2.52
CA ARG A 119 16.16 2.90 -2.87
C ARG A 119 15.89 2.18 -4.19
N VAL A 120 14.63 1.88 -4.50
CA VAL A 120 14.27 1.23 -5.77
C VAL A 120 14.15 2.21 -6.94
N GLY A 121 14.27 3.52 -6.70
CA GLY A 121 14.31 4.55 -7.74
C GLY A 121 13.07 5.42 -7.86
N PHE A 122 12.25 5.49 -6.81
CA PHE A 122 11.12 6.43 -6.75
C PHE A 122 11.52 7.74 -6.09
N GLU A 123 11.03 8.84 -6.63
CA GLU A 123 10.94 10.12 -5.97
C GLU A 123 9.56 10.24 -5.32
N ILE A 124 9.51 10.47 -4.02
CA ILE A 124 8.26 10.71 -3.31
C ILE A 124 7.85 12.16 -3.52
N LEU A 125 6.79 12.38 -4.30
CA LEU A 125 6.29 13.72 -4.61
C LEU A 125 5.37 14.26 -3.51
N ASP A 126 4.59 13.39 -2.91
CA ASP A 126 3.63 13.72 -1.87
C ASP A 126 3.34 12.50 -0.98
N VAL A 127 3.09 12.76 0.29
CA VAL A 127 2.64 11.77 1.24
C VAL A 127 1.65 12.37 2.23
N GLU A 128 0.56 11.68 2.47
CA GLU A 128 -0.43 12.02 3.49
C GLU A 128 -0.63 10.85 4.43
N TYR A 129 -0.69 11.14 5.73
CA TYR A 129 -1.00 10.16 6.76
C TYR A 129 -2.32 10.46 7.42
N VAL A 130 -3.13 9.43 7.65
CA VAL A 130 -4.39 9.51 8.37
C VAL A 130 -4.31 8.61 9.60
N ARG A 131 -4.57 9.17 10.78
CA ARG A 131 -4.55 8.48 12.08
C ARG A 131 -3.21 7.80 12.41
N GLY A 132 -2.12 8.17 11.76
CA GLY A 132 -0.82 7.53 11.93
C GLY A 132 -0.75 6.07 11.50
N ALA A 133 -1.77 5.55 10.79
CA ALA A 133 -1.86 4.15 10.39
C ALA A 133 -2.12 3.95 8.88
N TYR A 134 -2.50 4.98 8.16
CA TYR A 134 -2.78 4.94 6.74
C TYR A 134 -1.90 5.95 6.00
N GLY A 135 -1.11 5.48 5.05
CA GLY A 135 -0.26 6.30 4.21
C GLY A 135 -0.76 6.34 2.77
N ALA A 136 -0.72 7.52 2.17
CA ALA A 136 -1.05 7.74 0.78
C ALA A 136 0.12 8.44 0.09
N TYR A 137 0.82 7.72 -0.76
CA TYR A 137 2.03 8.16 -1.44
C TYR A 137 1.77 8.42 -2.92
N THR A 138 2.30 9.52 -3.42
CA THR A 138 2.43 9.76 -4.86
C THR A 138 3.93 9.76 -5.19
N CYS A 139 4.35 8.80 -5.98
CA CYS A 139 5.74 8.58 -6.33
C CYS A 139 5.93 8.69 -7.84
N ARG A 140 7.10 9.16 -8.26
CA ARG A 140 7.49 9.23 -9.67
C ARG A 140 8.71 8.35 -9.91
N ARG A 141 8.69 7.55 -10.97
CA ARG A 141 9.90 6.84 -11.43
C ARG A 141 10.92 7.85 -11.96
N THR A 142 12.08 7.89 -11.35
CA THR A 142 13.23 8.69 -11.82
C THR A 142 14.01 7.99 -12.93
#